data_3849abab423f8d8272895c3f236bb7e3
#
_entry.id   3849abab423f8d8272895c3f236bb7e3
#
_cell.length_a   1.000
_cell.length_b   1.000
_cell.length_c   1.000
_cell.angle_alpha   90.00
_cell.angle_beta   90.00
_cell.angle_gamma   90.00
#
_symmetry.space_group_name_H-M   'P 1'
#
loop_
_entity.id
_entity.type
_entity.pdbx_description
1 polymer ?
#
loop_
_entity_poly.entity_id
_entity_poly.type
_entity_poly.pdbx_seq_one_letter_code
_entity_poly.pdbx_strand_id
1 'polypeptide(L)'
;MRLACLPLLLAAVPLLAADSKPNVVWIVTEDFSPNMGCYGDLDAITPNLDAFAKQGARFTRAFSHAPVCAPSRSGLITGQYPTTMGSHHMRSKLTTPPPRFVDGLRKAGYFVAWPGKTDFNFDVPADWVDSTKNWVQNADVLPKDKPFFAYFNINVTHESQARATHFQYVKNTAKLKPDQRHDPAKVQLPPYFPDTWEVRNNVAVYHDNATALDYTVGEILKAPDDRKLSDNTVVFFFGDHGSCLSRGKRWLYDSGIRVPLLVRWPGKVKADSVREDLVCFLDFAPTVLSLAGADIPKEMVGRVMLG
;
A
#
# COMPACT_ATOMS: atom_id res chain seq x y z
N MET A 1 69.48 -30.90 -5.33
CA MET A 1 68.62 -29.76 -5.63
C MET A 1 67.15 -30.21 -5.56
N ARG A 2 66.42 -29.83 -4.49
CA ARG A 2 65.01 -30.13 -4.37
C ARG A 2 64.23 -28.88 -4.69
N LEU A 3 63.46 -28.89 -5.80
CA LEU A 3 62.53 -27.81 -6.13
C LEU A 3 61.33 -27.90 -5.19
N ALA A 4 61.10 -26.87 -4.41
CA ALA A 4 59.87 -26.68 -3.64
C ALA A 4 58.81 -26.03 -4.56
N CYS A 5 57.73 -26.79 -4.86
CA CYS A 5 56.54 -26.24 -5.49
C CYS A 5 55.73 -25.48 -4.46
N LEU A 6 55.62 -24.17 -4.64
CA LEU A 6 54.73 -23.30 -3.84
C LEU A 6 53.28 -23.42 -4.40
N PRO A 7 52.26 -23.76 -3.60
CA PRO A 7 50.91 -23.77 -4.08
C PRO A 7 50.40 -22.32 -4.22
N LEU A 8 49.97 -21.98 -5.40
CA LEU A 8 49.30 -20.71 -5.69
C LEU A 8 47.86 -20.75 -5.13
N LEU A 9 47.63 -20.11 -3.97
CA LEU A 9 46.30 -19.89 -3.42
C LEU A 9 45.58 -18.87 -4.29
N LEU A 10 44.70 -19.32 -5.18
CA LEU A 10 43.73 -18.45 -5.82
C LEU A 10 42.68 -18.00 -4.75
N ALA A 11 42.80 -16.77 -4.26
CA ALA A 11 41.76 -16.13 -3.48
C ALA A 11 40.56 -15.91 -4.42
N ALA A 12 39.47 -16.64 -4.18
CA ALA A 12 38.21 -16.36 -4.80
C ALA A 12 37.72 -14.98 -4.32
N VAL A 13 37.85 -13.96 -5.16
CA VAL A 13 37.20 -12.67 -4.93
C VAL A 13 35.67 -12.93 -4.98
N PRO A 14 34.91 -12.63 -3.91
CA PRO A 14 33.48 -12.75 -4.00
C PRO A 14 33.01 -11.78 -5.09
N LEU A 15 32.43 -12.32 -6.15
CA LEU A 15 31.72 -11.55 -7.14
C LEU A 15 30.59 -10.85 -6.41
N LEU A 16 30.72 -9.56 -6.14
CA LEU A 16 29.63 -8.74 -5.66
C LEU A 16 28.48 -8.93 -6.65
N ALA A 17 27.47 -9.70 -6.22
CA ALA A 17 26.24 -9.83 -6.99
C ALA A 17 25.76 -8.40 -7.25
N ALA A 18 25.66 -8.02 -8.51
CA ALA A 18 25.02 -6.76 -8.88
C ALA A 18 23.68 -6.71 -8.14
N ASP A 19 23.41 -5.62 -7.40
CA ASP A 19 22.18 -5.45 -6.63
C ASP A 19 20.99 -5.78 -7.56
N SER A 20 20.38 -6.94 -7.37
CA SER A 20 19.26 -7.35 -8.20
C SER A 20 18.11 -6.38 -7.95
N LYS A 21 17.50 -5.88 -9.02
CA LYS A 21 16.34 -4.99 -8.92
C LYS A 21 15.30 -5.60 -7.97
N PRO A 22 14.82 -4.87 -6.96
CA PRO A 22 13.90 -5.43 -5.97
C PRO A 22 12.51 -5.66 -6.59
N ASN A 23 11.81 -6.66 -6.10
CA ASN A 23 10.37 -6.74 -6.29
C ASN A 23 9.68 -5.65 -5.48
N VAL A 24 8.56 -5.15 -5.97
CA VAL A 24 7.77 -4.13 -5.28
C VAL A 24 6.34 -4.63 -5.10
N VAL A 25 5.84 -4.57 -3.88
CA VAL A 25 4.45 -4.93 -3.54
C VAL A 25 3.76 -3.73 -2.92
N TRP A 26 2.62 -3.35 -3.49
CA TRP A 26 1.71 -2.37 -2.89
C TRP A 26 0.46 -3.05 -2.37
N ILE A 27 0.22 -2.97 -1.08
CA ILE A 27 -1.00 -3.39 -0.40
C ILE A 27 -1.78 -2.11 -0.08
N VAL A 28 -2.82 -1.85 -0.84
CA VAL A 28 -3.62 -0.63 -0.73
C VAL A 28 -4.97 -0.96 -0.13
N THR A 29 -5.36 -0.24 0.91
CA THR A 29 -6.70 -0.35 1.48
C THR A 29 -7.52 0.90 1.19
N GLU A 30 -8.82 0.74 1.05
CA GLU A 30 -9.72 1.84 0.75
C GLU A 30 -10.22 2.53 2.02
N ASP A 31 -10.38 3.87 1.97
CA ASP A 31 -11.02 4.69 2.99
C ASP A 31 -10.42 4.45 4.40
N PHE A 32 -9.08 4.48 4.53
CA PHE A 32 -8.43 4.07 5.76
C PHE A 32 -7.44 5.12 6.29
N SER A 33 -7.77 5.67 7.45
CA SER A 33 -6.89 6.53 8.25
C SER A 33 -5.92 5.70 9.11
N PRO A 34 -4.96 6.29 9.86
CA PRO A 34 -4.04 5.55 10.74
C PRO A 34 -4.71 4.88 11.95
N ASN A 35 -5.85 4.20 11.74
CA ASN A 35 -6.60 3.49 12.78
C ASN A 35 -6.05 2.07 12.98
N MET A 36 -4.84 2.00 13.55
CA MET A 36 -4.11 0.77 13.83
C MET A 36 -3.40 0.87 15.18
N GLY A 37 -3.15 -0.25 15.85
CA GLY A 37 -2.47 -0.31 17.13
C GLY A 37 -1.08 0.35 17.08
N CYS A 38 -0.29 0.10 16.03
CA CYS A 38 1.04 0.71 15.85
C CYS A 38 1.01 2.24 15.66
N TYR A 39 -0.14 2.84 15.37
CA TYR A 39 -0.33 4.30 15.34
C TYR A 39 -0.98 4.85 16.62
N GLY A 40 -1.24 3.99 17.62
CA GLY A 40 -1.77 4.39 18.93
C GLY A 40 -3.29 4.48 19.00
N ASP A 41 -4.01 3.91 18.05
CA ASP A 41 -5.46 3.77 18.14
C ASP A 41 -5.81 2.67 19.16
N LEU A 42 -6.51 3.05 20.22
CA LEU A 42 -6.80 2.17 21.35
C LEU A 42 -7.96 1.18 21.06
N ASP A 43 -8.80 1.49 20.09
CA ASP A 43 -9.88 0.59 19.67
C ASP A 43 -9.38 -0.40 18.57
N ALA A 44 -8.24 -0.13 17.93
CA ALA A 44 -7.78 -0.95 16.83
C ALA A 44 -7.25 -2.33 17.27
N ILE A 45 -7.73 -3.39 16.63
CA ILE A 45 -7.23 -4.76 16.77
C ILE A 45 -6.58 -5.18 15.46
N THR A 46 -5.28 -4.87 15.31
CA THR A 46 -4.52 -5.01 14.05
C THR A 46 -3.18 -5.74 14.23
N PRO A 47 -3.17 -6.97 14.79
CA PRO A 47 -1.93 -7.65 15.18
C PRO A 47 -0.98 -7.96 14.02
N ASN A 48 -1.47 -8.23 12.80
CA ASN A 48 -0.64 -8.50 11.64
C ASN A 48 0.03 -7.21 11.12
N LEU A 49 -0.71 -6.11 11.05
CA LEU A 49 -0.19 -4.79 10.69
C LEU A 49 0.79 -4.26 11.74
N ASP A 50 0.51 -4.47 13.02
CA ASP A 50 1.41 -4.09 14.12
C ASP A 50 2.71 -4.90 14.08
N ALA A 51 2.64 -6.20 13.77
CA ALA A 51 3.81 -7.03 13.54
C ALA A 51 4.58 -6.63 12.27
N PHE A 52 3.88 -6.24 11.20
CA PHE A 52 4.49 -5.74 9.97
C PHE A 52 5.22 -4.41 10.20
N ALA A 53 4.66 -3.50 11.00
CA ALA A 53 5.31 -2.25 11.38
C ALA A 53 6.66 -2.47 12.08
N LYS A 54 6.76 -3.51 12.92
CA LYS A 54 8.01 -3.89 13.60
C LYS A 54 9.06 -4.48 12.64
N GLN A 55 8.67 -4.94 11.46
CA GLN A 55 9.59 -5.47 10.45
C GLN A 55 10.15 -4.40 9.50
N GLY A 56 9.68 -3.17 9.61
CA GLY A 56 10.04 -2.09 8.70
C GLY A 56 9.98 -0.70 9.34
N ALA A 57 9.65 0.29 8.54
CA ALA A 57 9.45 1.66 8.98
C ALA A 57 7.98 2.04 8.99
N ARG A 58 7.55 2.75 10.04
CA ARG A 58 6.25 3.40 10.16
C ARG A 58 6.41 4.89 9.94
N PHE A 59 5.73 5.44 8.93
CA PHE A 59 5.74 6.87 8.63
C PHE A 59 4.60 7.56 9.37
N THR A 60 4.90 8.59 10.14
CA THR A 60 3.90 9.30 10.96
C THR A 60 3.20 10.42 10.20
N ARG A 61 3.77 10.87 9.07
CA ARG A 61 3.33 12.04 8.30
C ARG A 61 3.18 11.71 6.82
N ALA A 62 2.39 10.69 6.50
CA ALA A 62 2.04 10.32 5.13
C ALA A 62 0.64 10.85 4.78
N PHE A 63 0.51 11.45 3.59
CA PHE A 63 -0.72 12.11 3.16
C PHE A 63 -1.09 11.76 1.73
N SER A 64 -2.38 11.50 1.50
CA SER A 64 -2.98 11.55 0.18
C SER A 64 -3.07 13.01 -0.28
N HIS A 65 -2.86 13.26 -1.57
CA HIS A 65 -3.02 14.58 -2.18
C HIS A 65 -4.48 14.92 -2.52
N ALA A 66 -5.40 13.97 -2.33
CA ALA A 66 -6.84 14.15 -2.51
C ALA A 66 -7.61 13.20 -1.57
N PRO A 67 -8.69 13.68 -0.93
CA PRO A 67 -9.43 12.91 0.08
C PRO A 67 -10.50 11.98 -0.52
N VAL A 68 -10.34 11.51 -1.76
CA VAL A 68 -11.33 10.66 -2.45
C VAL A 68 -10.68 9.78 -3.52
N CYS A 69 -11.25 8.59 -3.75
CA CYS A 69 -10.65 7.50 -4.51
C CYS A 69 -10.06 7.91 -5.87
N ALA A 70 -10.89 8.34 -6.83
CA ALA A 70 -10.43 8.52 -8.21
C ALA A 70 -9.40 9.66 -8.36
N PRO A 71 -9.56 10.85 -7.77
CA PRO A 71 -8.52 11.86 -7.73
C PRO A 71 -7.24 11.38 -7.05
N SER A 72 -7.34 10.68 -5.91
CA SER A 72 -6.17 10.13 -5.22
C SER A 72 -5.43 9.13 -6.10
N ARG A 73 -6.15 8.18 -6.69
CA ARG A 73 -5.58 7.11 -7.51
C ARG A 73 -5.01 7.60 -8.83
N SER A 74 -5.63 8.62 -9.44
CA SER A 74 -5.08 9.23 -10.67
C SER A 74 -3.73 9.92 -10.41
N GLY A 75 -3.60 10.64 -9.30
CA GLY A 75 -2.32 11.24 -8.95
C GLY A 75 -1.28 10.21 -8.51
N LEU A 76 -1.69 9.16 -7.79
CA LEU A 76 -0.80 8.07 -7.36
C LEU A 76 -0.16 7.36 -8.56
N ILE A 77 -0.94 7.04 -9.62
CA ILE A 77 -0.44 6.31 -10.79
C ILE A 77 0.39 7.18 -11.73
N THR A 78 0.20 8.51 -11.71
CA THR A 78 0.85 9.46 -12.63
C THR A 78 1.94 10.31 -11.98
N GLY A 79 2.04 10.34 -10.64
CA GLY A 79 2.96 11.20 -9.90
C GLY A 79 2.67 12.69 -10.05
N GLN A 80 1.44 13.08 -10.43
CA GLN A 80 1.02 14.46 -10.67
C GLN A 80 -0.19 14.85 -9.83
N TYR A 81 -0.32 16.14 -9.51
CA TYR A 81 -1.51 16.63 -8.82
C TYR A 81 -2.77 16.47 -9.68
N PRO A 82 -3.88 15.95 -9.13
CA PRO A 82 -5.16 15.85 -9.86
C PRO A 82 -5.65 17.19 -10.39
N THR A 83 -5.37 18.28 -9.68
CA THR A 83 -5.72 19.64 -10.11
C THR A 83 -4.95 20.08 -11.35
N THR A 84 -3.69 19.69 -11.47
CA THR A 84 -2.84 19.98 -12.65
C THR A 84 -3.31 19.20 -13.87
N MET A 85 -3.73 17.94 -13.68
CA MET A 85 -4.19 17.09 -14.78
C MET A 85 -5.66 17.34 -15.18
N GLY A 86 -6.46 18.00 -14.33
CA GLY A 86 -7.91 18.12 -14.51
C GLY A 86 -8.70 16.89 -14.01
N SER A 87 -8.10 16.02 -13.20
CA SER A 87 -8.76 14.83 -12.62
C SER A 87 -9.20 15.02 -11.17
N HIS A 88 -9.35 16.24 -10.70
CA HIS A 88 -9.67 16.57 -9.30
C HIS A 88 -11.14 16.31 -8.91
N HIS A 89 -12.04 16.21 -9.87
CA HIS A 89 -13.43 15.83 -9.60
C HIS A 89 -13.60 14.30 -9.59
N MET A 90 -14.35 13.81 -8.61
CA MET A 90 -14.75 12.41 -8.59
C MET A 90 -15.55 12.06 -9.83
N ARG A 91 -15.14 11.00 -10.55
CA ARG A 91 -15.75 10.56 -11.83
C ARG A 91 -15.60 11.54 -13.00
N SER A 92 -14.67 12.50 -12.92
CA SER A 92 -14.23 13.20 -14.13
C SER A 92 -13.53 12.20 -15.09
N LYS A 93 -13.53 12.53 -16.37
CA LYS A 93 -12.89 11.68 -17.38
C LYS A 93 -11.85 12.48 -18.14
N LEU A 94 -10.57 12.10 -17.97
CA LEU A 94 -9.49 12.61 -18.80
C LEU A 94 -9.50 11.88 -20.15
N THR A 95 -9.49 12.66 -21.24
CA THR A 95 -9.40 12.12 -22.60
C THR A 95 -7.95 11.80 -22.99
N THR A 96 -6.97 12.52 -22.41
CA THR A 96 -5.55 12.34 -22.65
C THR A 96 -4.83 12.20 -21.31
N PRO A 97 -4.71 10.98 -20.78
CA PRO A 97 -4.05 10.76 -19.49
C PRO A 97 -2.55 10.97 -19.62
N PRO A 98 -1.88 11.47 -18.55
CA PRO A 98 -0.44 11.53 -18.47
C PRO A 98 0.21 10.14 -18.47
N PRO A 99 1.55 10.05 -18.70
CA PRO A 99 2.29 8.81 -18.51
C PRO A 99 2.10 8.24 -17.09
N ARG A 100 1.97 6.91 -17.00
CA ARG A 100 1.84 6.17 -15.74
C ARG A 100 3.18 5.58 -15.35
N PHE A 101 3.48 5.49 -14.06
CA PHE A 101 4.74 4.89 -13.62
C PHE A 101 4.87 3.42 -14.05
N VAL A 102 3.78 2.68 -14.17
CA VAL A 102 3.78 1.29 -14.61
C VAL A 102 4.32 1.12 -16.05
N ASP A 103 4.14 2.12 -16.91
CA ASP A 103 4.70 2.10 -18.26
C ASP A 103 6.23 2.17 -18.21
N GLY A 104 6.80 2.97 -17.30
CA GLY A 104 8.24 3.03 -17.02
C GLY A 104 8.79 1.72 -16.46
N LEU A 105 8.05 1.11 -15.52
CA LEU A 105 8.43 -0.19 -14.95
C LEU A 105 8.52 -1.29 -16.01
N ARG A 106 7.50 -1.40 -16.86
CA ARG A 106 7.50 -2.40 -17.95
C ARG A 106 8.67 -2.18 -18.93
N LYS A 107 8.97 -0.93 -19.28
CA LYS A 107 10.17 -0.59 -20.07
C LYS A 107 11.48 -0.99 -19.37
N ALA A 108 11.53 -0.90 -18.04
CA ALA A 108 12.66 -1.32 -17.22
C ALA A 108 12.77 -2.85 -17.01
N GLY A 109 11.85 -3.64 -17.61
CA GLY A 109 11.84 -5.10 -17.57
C GLY A 109 11.06 -5.70 -16.41
N TYR A 110 10.27 -4.92 -15.67
CA TYR A 110 9.38 -5.43 -14.63
C TYR A 110 8.16 -6.10 -15.22
N PHE A 111 7.72 -7.17 -14.57
CA PHE A 111 6.37 -7.71 -14.73
C PHE A 111 5.42 -6.94 -13.83
N VAL A 112 4.32 -6.42 -14.35
CA VAL A 112 3.34 -5.65 -13.59
C VAL A 112 2.06 -6.46 -13.42
N ALA A 113 1.72 -6.79 -12.16
CA ALA A 113 0.46 -7.42 -11.78
C ALA A 113 -0.44 -6.42 -11.05
N TRP A 114 -1.64 -6.17 -11.61
CA TRP A 114 -2.59 -5.24 -11.03
C TRP A 114 -4.01 -5.83 -11.02
N PRO A 115 -4.33 -6.72 -10.08
CA PRO A 115 -5.69 -7.20 -9.89
C PRO A 115 -6.56 -6.13 -9.20
N GLY A 116 -7.75 -5.94 -9.70
CA GLY A 116 -8.77 -5.14 -9.03
C GLY A 116 -8.82 -3.67 -9.43
N LYS A 117 -9.11 -2.82 -8.47
CA LYS A 117 -9.53 -1.43 -8.68
C LYS A 117 -8.47 -0.56 -9.35
N THR A 118 -8.86 0.12 -10.41
CA THR A 118 -8.09 1.19 -11.07
C THR A 118 -8.59 2.56 -10.62
N ASP A 119 -9.79 2.95 -11.00
CA ASP A 119 -10.48 4.19 -10.58
C ASP A 119 -9.61 5.45 -10.79
N PHE A 120 -9.02 5.59 -11.99
CA PHE A 120 -8.02 6.64 -12.27
C PHE A 120 -8.61 7.92 -12.87
N ASN A 121 -9.93 8.04 -13.02
CA ASN A 121 -10.57 9.10 -13.83
C ASN A 121 -10.15 9.12 -15.31
N PHE A 122 -9.60 8.04 -15.83
CA PHE A 122 -9.31 7.80 -17.23
C PHE A 122 -9.34 6.30 -17.54
N ASP A 123 -9.58 5.98 -18.81
CA ASP A 123 -9.55 4.60 -19.27
C ASP A 123 -8.10 4.13 -19.45
N VAL A 124 -7.83 2.87 -19.15
CA VAL A 124 -6.54 2.25 -19.43
C VAL A 124 -6.68 1.25 -20.57
N PRO A 125 -5.65 1.08 -21.44
CA PRO A 125 -5.66 0.05 -22.47
C PRO A 125 -5.78 -1.36 -21.85
N ALA A 126 -6.29 -2.31 -22.61
CA ALA A 126 -6.45 -3.69 -22.13
C ALA A 126 -5.11 -4.35 -21.72
N ASP A 127 -4.02 -3.93 -22.38
CA ASP A 127 -2.67 -4.43 -22.18
C ASP A 127 -1.78 -3.53 -21.31
N TRP A 128 -2.38 -2.63 -20.50
CA TRP A 128 -1.64 -1.67 -19.69
C TRP A 128 -0.76 -2.29 -18.59
N VAL A 129 -1.04 -3.56 -18.23
CA VAL A 129 -0.26 -4.38 -17.30
C VAL A 129 -0.11 -5.80 -17.84
N ASP A 130 0.83 -6.57 -17.31
CA ASP A 130 1.09 -7.94 -17.75
C ASP A 130 0.06 -8.94 -17.22
N SER A 131 -0.55 -8.66 -16.05
CA SER A 131 -1.60 -9.51 -15.48
C SER A 131 -2.58 -8.72 -14.61
N THR A 132 -3.87 -9.04 -14.77
CA THR A 132 -4.95 -8.61 -13.86
C THR A 132 -5.45 -9.75 -12.96
N LYS A 133 -4.78 -10.88 -12.96
CA LYS A 133 -5.13 -12.03 -12.13
C LYS A 133 -4.69 -11.83 -10.68
N ASN A 134 -5.48 -12.35 -9.73
CA ASN A 134 -5.17 -12.31 -8.31
C ASN A 134 -3.95 -13.20 -8.00
N TRP A 135 -2.80 -12.56 -7.78
CA TRP A 135 -1.53 -13.22 -7.49
C TRP A 135 -1.44 -13.75 -6.05
N VAL A 136 -2.27 -13.29 -5.12
CA VAL A 136 -2.33 -13.81 -3.75
C VAL A 136 -2.97 -15.20 -3.73
N GLN A 137 -4.04 -15.38 -4.51
CA GLN A 137 -4.73 -16.66 -4.64
C GLN A 137 -4.02 -17.62 -5.61
N ASN A 138 -3.24 -17.08 -6.56
CA ASN A 138 -2.50 -17.84 -7.55
C ASN A 138 -1.07 -17.32 -7.67
N ALA A 139 -0.17 -17.93 -6.91
CA ALA A 139 1.23 -17.51 -6.83
C ALA A 139 1.99 -17.62 -8.18
N ASP A 140 1.53 -18.48 -9.12
CA ASP A 140 2.16 -18.64 -10.43
C ASP A 140 1.92 -17.46 -11.37
N VAL A 141 1.08 -16.51 -11.00
CA VAL A 141 0.91 -15.24 -11.72
C VAL A 141 2.20 -14.43 -11.73
N LEU A 142 2.96 -14.43 -10.62
CA LEU A 142 4.20 -13.68 -10.50
C LEU A 142 5.39 -14.48 -11.05
N PRO A 143 6.24 -13.88 -11.90
CA PRO A 143 7.41 -14.55 -12.48
C PRO A 143 8.46 -14.89 -11.42
N LYS A 144 9.32 -15.87 -11.74
CA LYS A 144 10.47 -16.27 -10.90
C LYS A 144 11.81 -15.74 -11.44
N ASP A 145 11.82 -15.34 -12.70
CA ASP A 145 13.02 -15.05 -13.49
C ASP A 145 13.26 -13.56 -13.76
N LYS A 146 12.31 -12.71 -13.36
CA LYS A 146 12.43 -11.25 -13.51
C LYS A 146 11.76 -10.51 -12.37
N PRO A 147 12.17 -9.25 -12.09
CA PRO A 147 11.54 -8.46 -11.03
C PRO A 147 10.08 -8.15 -11.38
N PHE A 148 9.26 -7.97 -10.34
CA PHE A 148 7.85 -7.64 -10.50
C PHE A 148 7.42 -6.46 -9.64
N PHE A 149 6.39 -5.78 -10.11
CA PHE A 149 5.54 -4.90 -9.33
C PHE A 149 4.16 -5.56 -9.16
N ALA A 150 3.73 -5.75 -7.92
CA ALA A 150 2.46 -6.38 -7.63
C ALA A 150 1.59 -5.48 -6.75
N TYR A 151 0.44 -5.10 -7.28
CA TYR A 151 -0.57 -4.32 -6.58
C TYR A 151 -1.62 -5.25 -5.96
N PHE A 152 -2.18 -4.87 -4.81
CA PHE A 152 -3.35 -5.50 -4.22
C PHE A 152 -4.25 -4.48 -3.56
N ASN A 153 -5.54 -4.48 -3.90
CA ASN A 153 -6.53 -3.58 -3.33
C ASN A 153 -7.47 -4.31 -2.39
N ILE A 154 -7.65 -3.77 -1.18
CA ILE A 154 -8.55 -4.31 -0.17
C ILE A 154 -9.67 -3.30 0.06
N ASN A 155 -10.92 -3.74 -0.08
CA ASN A 155 -12.10 -2.88 -0.07
C ASN A 155 -12.98 -3.02 1.19
N VAL A 156 -12.59 -3.85 2.15
CA VAL A 156 -13.41 -4.13 3.34
C VAL A 156 -13.67 -2.89 4.22
N THR A 157 -12.80 -1.89 4.14
CA THR A 157 -12.92 -0.61 4.86
C THR A 157 -13.58 0.51 4.04
N HIS A 158 -13.93 0.24 2.76
CA HIS A 158 -14.60 1.22 1.90
C HIS A 158 -15.97 1.64 2.46
N GLU A 159 -16.40 2.87 2.18
CA GLU A 159 -17.66 3.45 2.66
C GLU A 159 -18.91 2.59 2.39
N SER A 160 -18.89 1.82 1.29
CA SER A 160 -19.99 0.89 0.99
C SER A 160 -20.10 -0.25 2.00
N GLN A 161 -19.00 -0.60 2.67
CA GLN A 161 -18.96 -1.64 3.69
C GLN A 161 -19.37 -1.10 5.07
N ALA A 162 -19.16 0.17 5.35
CA ALA A 162 -19.70 0.83 6.53
C ALA A 162 -21.24 0.94 6.51
N ARG A 163 -21.82 0.97 5.28
CA ARG A 163 -23.27 0.99 5.03
C ARG A 163 -23.78 -0.34 4.50
N ALA A 164 -23.02 -1.40 4.70
CA ALA A 164 -23.38 -2.73 4.23
C ALA A 164 -24.61 -3.28 4.95
N THR A 165 -25.34 -4.17 4.28
CA THR A 165 -26.39 -4.96 4.94
C THR A 165 -25.78 -5.80 6.05
N HIS A 166 -26.60 -6.20 7.03
CA HIS A 166 -26.15 -7.11 8.10
C HIS A 166 -25.50 -8.39 7.53
N PHE A 167 -26.07 -8.94 6.48
CA PHE A 167 -25.50 -10.13 5.80
C PHE A 167 -24.08 -9.87 5.28
N GLN A 168 -23.85 -8.73 4.62
CA GLN A 168 -22.52 -8.38 4.12
C GLN A 168 -21.53 -8.10 5.24
N TYR A 169 -21.96 -7.42 6.31
CA TYR A 169 -21.15 -7.21 7.50
C TYR A 169 -20.70 -8.53 8.13
N VAL A 170 -21.64 -9.47 8.34
CA VAL A 170 -21.31 -10.81 8.87
C VAL A 170 -20.31 -11.53 7.99
N LYS A 171 -20.47 -11.46 6.66
CA LYS A 171 -19.53 -12.04 5.70
C LYS A 171 -18.14 -11.41 5.80
N ASN A 172 -18.06 -10.09 5.85
CA ASN A 172 -16.79 -9.36 5.93
C ASN A 172 -16.03 -9.71 7.22
N THR A 173 -16.75 -9.86 8.32
CA THR A 173 -16.20 -10.05 9.66
C THR A 173 -16.24 -11.51 10.14
N ALA A 174 -16.45 -12.46 9.23
CA ALA A 174 -16.62 -13.88 9.56
C ALA A 174 -15.42 -14.51 10.29
N LYS A 175 -14.21 -13.98 10.08
CA LYS A 175 -12.97 -14.45 10.71
C LYS A 175 -12.75 -13.87 12.12
N LEU A 176 -13.48 -12.82 12.50
CA LEU A 176 -13.33 -12.17 13.81
C LEU A 176 -13.85 -13.06 14.92
N LYS A 177 -13.05 -13.21 15.96
CA LYS A 177 -13.47 -13.86 17.20
C LYS A 177 -14.44 -12.94 17.96
N PRO A 178 -15.25 -13.48 18.91
CA PRO A 178 -16.17 -12.65 19.71
C PRO A 178 -15.48 -11.50 20.47
N ASP A 179 -14.28 -11.72 20.97
CA ASP A 179 -13.47 -10.74 21.70
C ASP A 179 -12.78 -9.69 20.82
N GLN A 180 -12.87 -9.85 19.50
CA GLN A 180 -12.37 -8.91 18.51
C GLN A 180 -13.46 -8.02 17.90
N ARG A 181 -14.70 -8.18 18.36
CA ARG A 181 -15.82 -7.35 17.92
C ARG A 181 -15.97 -6.15 18.81
N HIS A 182 -16.14 -4.99 18.20
CA HIS A 182 -16.24 -3.73 18.92
C HIS A 182 -17.67 -3.50 19.45
N ASP A 183 -17.76 -3.20 20.75
CA ASP A 183 -19.00 -2.80 21.39
C ASP A 183 -19.24 -1.30 21.13
N PRO A 184 -20.33 -0.91 20.44
CA PRO A 184 -20.62 0.51 20.19
C PRO A 184 -20.64 1.37 21.45
N ALA A 185 -21.00 0.81 22.61
CA ALA A 185 -21.01 1.53 23.88
C ALA A 185 -19.61 1.89 24.39
N LYS A 186 -18.56 1.22 23.90
CA LYS A 186 -17.19 1.34 24.41
C LYS A 186 -16.23 2.04 23.47
N VAL A 187 -16.56 2.15 22.16
CA VAL A 187 -15.67 2.79 21.19
C VAL A 187 -15.42 4.25 21.54
N GLN A 188 -14.17 4.69 21.29
CA GLN A 188 -13.78 6.07 21.51
C GLN A 188 -14.23 6.94 20.32
N LEU A 189 -14.95 8.01 20.64
CA LEU A 189 -15.36 8.96 19.62
C LEU A 189 -14.39 10.15 19.55
N PRO A 190 -13.99 10.59 18.35
CA PRO A 190 -13.38 11.90 18.18
C PRO A 190 -14.26 13.00 18.78
N PRO A 191 -13.70 14.05 19.42
CA PRO A 191 -14.47 15.07 20.12
C PRO A 191 -15.50 15.84 19.26
N TYR A 192 -15.33 15.78 17.93
CA TYR A 192 -16.23 16.42 16.97
C TYR A 192 -17.34 15.51 16.44
N PHE A 193 -17.43 14.26 16.92
CA PHE A 193 -18.55 13.38 16.60
C PHE A 193 -19.67 13.54 17.62
N PRO A 194 -20.93 13.58 17.15
CA PRO A 194 -22.05 13.50 18.09
C PRO A 194 -22.09 12.12 18.75
N ASP A 195 -22.30 12.10 20.05
CA ASP A 195 -22.41 10.86 20.80
C ASP A 195 -23.84 10.30 20.69
N THR A 196 -24.10 9.60 19.58
CA THR A 196 -25.36 8.89 19.33
C THR A 196 -25.07 7.41 19.05
N TRP A 197 -26.07 6.57 19.18
CA TRP A 197 -25.97 5.15 18.88
C TRP A 197 -25.49 4.90 17.45
N GLU A 198 -26.02 5.62 16.47
CA GLU A 198 -25.69 5.47 15.05
C GLU A 198 -24.22 5.77 14.79
N VAL A 199 -23.70 6.83 15.39
CA VAL A 199 -22.28 7.21 15.24
C VAL A 199 -21.37 6.18 15.91
N ARG A 200 -21.70 5.76 17.14
CA ARG A 200 -20.95 4.71 17.86
C ARG A 200 -20.95 3.40 17.08
N ASN A 201 -22.11 2.99 16.56
CA ASN A 201 -22.23 1.78 15.75
C ASN A 201 -21.40 1.87 14.45
N ASN A 202 -21.39 3.01 13.77
CA ASN A 202 -20.57 3.21 12.59
C ASN A 202 -19.08 3.11 12.89
N VAL A 203 -18.64 3.66 14.02
CA VAL A 203 -17.24 3.56 14.46
C VAL A 203 -16.88 2.12 14.82
N ALA A 204 -17.75 1.40 15.53
CA ALA A 204 -17.56 -0.02 15.87
C ALA A 204 -17.45 -0.90 14.59
N VAL A 205 -18.36 -0.74 13.64
CA VAL A 205 -18.33 -1.45 12.35
C VAL A 205 -17.07 -1.12 11.56
N TYR A 206 -16.62 0.14 11.57
CA TYR A 206 -15.38 0.54 10.91
C TYR A 206 -14.17 -0.18 11.51
N HIS A 207 -14.06 -0.28 12.84
CA HIS A 207 -12.97 -1.00 13.50
C HIS A 207 -13.06 -2.51 13.32
N ASP A 208 -14.27 -3.09 13.28
CA ASP A 208 -14.44 -4.51 12.91
C ASP A 208 -13.94 -4.78 11.48
N ASN A 209 -14.25 -3.89 10.53
CA ASN A 209 -13.74 -3.98 9.18
C ASN A 209 -12.20 -3.76 9.12
N ALA A 210 -11.63 -2.92 9.99
CA ALA A 210 -10.18 -2.75 10.14
C ALA A 210 -9.52 -4.04 10.65
N THR A 211 -10.14 -4.75 11.58
CA THR A 211 -9.66 -6.07 12.04
C THR A 211 -9.78 -7.12 10.92
N ALA A 212 -10.85 -7.10 10.13
CA ALA A 212 -10.98 -7.98 8.96
C ALA A 212 -9.94 -7.66 7.84
N LEU A 213 -9.64 -6.38 7.65
CA LEU A 213 -8.52 -5.93 6.81
C LEU A 213 -7.20 -6.52 7.28
N ASP A 214 -6.92 -6.46 8.57
CA ASP A 214 -5.68 -6.95 9.18
C ASP A 214 -5.46 -8.44 8.89
N TYR A 215 -6.49 -9.27 8.99
CA TYR A 215 -6.42 -10.69 8.59
C TYR A 215 -6.06 -10.86 7.12
N THR A 216 -6.66 -10.06 6.24
CA THR A 216 -6.37 -10.10 4.80
C THR A 216 -4.93 -9.69 4.52
N VAL A 217 -4.43 -8.65 5.19
CA VAL A 217 -3.02 -8.22 5.06
C VAL A 217 -2.08 -9.31 5.53
N GLY A 218 -2.37 -9.98 6.65
CA GLY A 218 -1.59 -11.12 7.12
C GLY A 218 -1.47 -12.24 6.09
N GLU A 219 -2.55 -12.56 5.37
CA GLU A 219 -2.55 -13.55 4.28
C GLU A 219 -1.69 -13.08 3.09
N ILE A 220 -1.78 -11.80 2.71
CA ILE A 220 -1.00 -11.24 1.60
C ILE A 220 0.50 -11.24 1.92
N LEU A 221 0.87 -10.86 3.13
CA LEU A 221 2.28 -10.79 3.57
C LEU A 221 2.96 -12.16 3.58
N LYS A 222 2.21 -13.25 3.76
CA LYS A 222 2.75 -14.61 3.68
C LYS A 222 3.15 -15.00 2.25
N ALA A 223 2.52 -14.46 1.23
CA ALA A 223 2.78 -14.88 -0.15
C ALA A 223 4.24 -14.66 -0.62
N PRO A 224 4.93 -13.53 -0.37
CA PRO A 224 6.35 -13.38 -0.61
C PRO A 224 7.22 -14.29 0.28
N ASP A 225 6.84 -14.47 1.55
CA ASP A 225 7.60 -15.27 2.51
C ASP A 225 7.59 -16.75 2.11
N ASP A 226 6.43 -17.31 1.79
CA ASP A 226 6.26 -18.70 1.34
C ASP A 226 7.05 -18.99 0.05
N ARG A 227 7.30 -17.98 -0.77
CA ARG A 227 8.06 -18.08 -2.02
C ARG A 227 9.55 -17.75 -1.86
N LYS A 228 10.02 -17.42 -0.66
CA LYS A 228 11.40 -16.99 -0.36
C LYS A 228 11.82 -15.75 -1.18
N LEU A 229 10.89 -14.81 -1.38
CA LEU A 229 11.11 -13.57 -2.13
C LEU A 229 11.28 -12.36 -1.21
N SER A 230 11.04 -12.50 0.08
CA SER A 230 10.96 -11.39 1.03
C SER A 230 12.25 -10.58 1.14
N ASP A 231 13.41 -11.22 1.04
CA ASP A 231 14.72 -10.54 1.17
C ASP A 231 14.96 -9.52 0.05
N ASN A 232 14.40 -9.76 -1.15
CA ASN A 232 14.50 -8.85 -2.30
C ASN A 232 13.14 -8.23 -2.66
N THR A 233 12.27 -8.00 -1.69
CA THR A 233 10.95 -7.41 -1.92
C THR A 233 10.71 -6.22 -1.01
N VAL A 234 10.42 -5.08 -1.63
CA VAL A 234 9.91 -3.89 -0.94
C VAL A 234 8.40 -3.99 -0.83
N VAL A 235 7.86 -3.95 0.38
CA VAL A 235 6.41 -4.00 0.62
C VAL A 235 5.96 -2.67 1.21
N PHE A 236 4.97 -2.05 0.57
CA PHE A 236 4.27 -0.86 1.06
C PHE A 236 2.85 -1.27 1.46
N PHE A 237 2.43 -0.84 2.64
CA PHE A 237 1.02 -0.84 3.06
C PHE A 237 0.56 0.58 3.28
N PHE A 238 -0.56 0.99 2.67
CA PHE A 238 -1.12 2.34 2.83
C PHE A 238 -2.62 2.39 2.49
N GLY A 239 -3.32 3.42 3.03
CA GLY A 239 -4.69 3.74 2.65
C GLY A 239 -4.72 4.59 1.37
N ASP A 240 -5.75 4.52 0.54
CA ASP A 240 -5.86 5.36 -0.66
C ASP A 240 -6.24 6.83 -0.33
N HIS A 241 -6.91 7.06 0.76
CA HIS A 241 -7.19 8.33 1.43
C HIS A 241 -7.71 8.04 2.85
N GLY A 242 -8.15 9.06 3.58
CA GLY A 242 -8.64 8.90 4.95
C GLY A 242 -9.98 8.16 5.06
N SER A 243 -10.40 7.90 6.30
CA SER A 243 -11.51 7.01 6.64
C SER A 243 -12.85 7.42 6.02
N CYS A 244 -13.76 6.45 5.90
CA CYS A 244 -15.13 6.67 5.45
C CYS A 244 -16.03 7.35 6.50
N LEU A 245 -15.52 7.59 7.70
CA LEU A 245 -16.24 8.24 8.78
C LEU A 245 -16.46 9.74 8.52
N SER A 246 -17.33 10.37 9.30
CA SER A 246 -17.62 11.80 9.19
C SER A 246 -16.35 12.65 9.25
N ARG A 247 -16.25 13.71 8.41
CA ARG A 247 -15.07 14.56 8.24
C ARG A 247 -13.81 13.83 7.69
N GLY A 248 -13.91 12.56 7.33
CA GLY A 248 -12.86 11.80 6.64
C GLY A 248 -12.94 11.98 5.12
N LYS A 249 -13.29 10.93 4.39
CA LYS A 249 -13.47 10.94 2.93
C LYS A 249 -14.18 12.18 2.42
N ARG A 250 -13.66 12.81 1.36
CA ARG A 250 -14.11 14.05 0.70
C ARG A 250 -13.77 15.35 1.45
N TRP A 251 -13.11 15.28 2.61
CA TRP A 251 -12.75 16.46 3.39
C TRP A 251 -11.24 16.61 3.50
N LEU A 252 -10.74 17.85 3.40
CA LEU A 252 -9.30 18.15 3.50
C LEU A 252 -8.81 18.31 4.95
N TYR A 253 -9.50 17.67 5.89
CA TYR A 253 -8.97 17.52 7.25
C TYR A 253 -7.95 16.37 7.30
N ASP A 254 -7.13 16.33 8.33
CA ASP A 254 -6.21 15.21 8.57
C ASP A 254 -6.93 13.85 8.47
N SER A 255 -8.13 13.74 9.04
CA SER A 255 -8.95 12.53 8.95
C SER A 255 -9.32 12.11 7.52
N GLY A 256 -9.26 13.02 6.55
CA GLY A 256 -9.57 12.74 5.15
C GLY A 256 -8.35 12.53 4.26
N ILE A 257 -7.18 13.04 4.65
CA ILE A 257 -5.96 12.97 3.82
C ILE A 257 -4.79 12.26 4.49
N ARG A 258 -4.71 12.22 5.83
CA ARG A 258 -3.66 11.48 6.52
C ARG A 258 -3.93 9.98 6.44
N VAL A 259 -2.95 9.24 5.95
CA VAL A 259 -3.04 7.80 5.72
C VAL A 259 -1.95 7.06 6.49
N PRO A 260 -2.16 5.78 6.84
CA PRO A 260 -1.06 4.95 7.30
C PRO A 260 -0.09 4.71 6.14
N LEU A 261 1.20 4.63 6.46
CA LEU A 261 2.22 4.15 5.55
C LEU A 261 3.24 3.31 6.34
N LEU A 262 3.28 2.03 6.01
CA LEU A 262 4.27 1.10 6.51
C LEU A 262 5.12 0.61 5.32
N VAL A 263 6.44 0.53 5.50
CA VAL A 263 7.36 0.07 4.46
C VAL A 263 8.33 -0.95 5.04
N ARG A 264 8.35 -2.16 4.47
CA ARG A 264 9.33 -3.21 4.77
C ARG A 264 10.26 -3.39 3.57
N TRP A 265 11.54 -3.29 3.80
CA TRP A 265 12.58 -3.65 2.84
C TRP A 265 13.79 -4.22 3.61
N PRO A 266 13.90 -5.55 3.72
CA PRO A 266 14.96 -6.18 4.49
C PRO A 266 16.36 -5.71 4.07
N GLY A 267 17.21 -5.42 5.04
CA GLY A 267 18.58 -4.94 4.81
C GLY A 267 18.73 -3.50 4.31
N LYS A 268 17.65 -2.83 3.90
CA LYS A 268 17.67 -1.45 3.37
C LYS A 268 16.85 -0.48 4.24
N VAL A 269 15.70 -0.90 4.75
CA VAL A 269 14.88 -0.12 5.69
C VAL A 269 15.06 -0.71 7.08
N LYS A 270 15.44 0.14 8.06
CA LYS A 270 15.65 -0.29 9.45
C LYS A 270 14.32 -0.79 10.04
N ALA A 271 14.32 -2.03 10.54
CA ALA A 271 13.18 -2.59 11.25
C ALA A 271 12.87 -1.81 12.54
N ASP A 272 11.60 -1.82 12.93
CA ASP A 272 11.05 -1.14 14.12
C ASP A 272 11.44 0.34 14.19
N SER A 273 11.43 1.02 13.04
CA SER A 273 11.80 2.43 12.94
C SER A 273 10.58 3.34 12.69
N VAL A 274 10.68 4.55 13.21
CA VAL A 274 9.70 5.61 12.99
C VAL A 274 10.30 6.66 12.07
N ARG A 275 9.58 7.01 11.01
CA ARG A 275 9.97 8.06 10.06
C ARG A 275 9.00 9.23 10.19
N GLU A 276 9.54 10.41 10.38
CA GLU A 276 8.79 11.67 10.52
C GLU A 276 8.85 12.53 9.25
N ASP A 277 9.38 11.95 8.17
CA ASP A 277 9.42 12.60 6.88
C ASP A 277 7.99 12.88 6.40
N LEU A 278 7.78 14.06 5.83
CA LEU A 278 6.55 14.40 5.16
C LEU A 278 6.52 13.69 3.80
N VAL A 279 5.59 12.76 3.64
CA VAL A 279 5.39 11.97 2.42
C VAL A 279 4.03 12.29 1.82
N CYS A 280 4.02 12.51 0.52
CA CYS A 280 2.81 12.65 -0.27
C CYS A 280 2.71 11.50 -1.29
N PHE A 281 1.50 11.15 -1.72
CA PHE A 281 1.31 10.10 -2.74
C PHE A 281 2.00 10.38 -4.08
N LEU A 282 2.33 11.63 -4.36
CA LEU A 282 3.13 11.98 -5.53
C LEU A 282 4.55 11.41 -5.46
N ASP A 283 5.05 11.10 -4.26
CA ASP A 283 6.39 10.56 -4.02
C ASP A 283 6.49 9.05 -4.36
N PHE A 284 5.35 8.37 -4.47
CA PHE A 284 5.31 6.90 -4.67
C PHE A 284 5.77 6.49 -6.07
N ALA A 285 5.22 7.12 -7.11
CA ALA A 285 5.57 6.82 -8.50
C ALA A 285 7.08 7.02 -8.79
N PRO A 286 7.69 8.20 -8.50
CA PRO A 286 9.13 8.38 -8.70
C PRO A 286 9.98 7.47 -7.81
N THR A 287 9.52 7.12 -6.61
CA THR A 287 10.23 6.17 -5.75
C THR A 287 10.30 4.78 -6.39
N VAL A 288 9.18 4.26 -6.87
CA VAL A 288 9.14 2.92 -7.50
C VAL A 288 9.97 2.89 -8.78
N LEU A 289 9.93 3.96 -9.59
CA LEU A 289 10.78 4.07 -10.79
C LEU A 289 12.27 4.11 -10.42
N SER A 290 12.65 4.86 -9.38
CA SER A 290 14.03 4.89 -8.88
C SER A 290 14.49 3.51 -8.42
N LEU A 291 13.67 2.77 -7.65
CA LEU A 291 13.97 1.40 -7.21
C LEU A 291 14.16 0.44 -8.40
N ALA A 292 13.46 0.69 -9.50
CA ALA A 292 13.59 -0.09 -10.74
C ALA A 292 14.77 0.33 -11.60
N GLY A 293 15.49 1.40 -11.27
CA GLY A 293 16.49 2.00 -12.13
C GLY A 293 15.90 2.50 -13.45
N ALA A 294 14.67 3.00 -13.42
CA ALA A 294 13.94 3.53 -14.56
C ALA A 294 13.97 5.07 -14.58
N ASP A 295 13.86 5.66 -15.74
CA ASP A 295 13.75 7.11 -15.89
C ASP A 295 12.47 7.63 -15.21
N ILE A 296 12.59 8.71 -14.47
CA ILE A 296 11.48 9.41 -13.87
C ILE A 296 11.02 10.51 -14.84
N PRO A 297 9.78 10.44 -15.37
CA PRO A 297 9.24 11.49 -16.22
C PRO A 297 9.26 12.86 -15.52
N LYS A 298 9.64 13.91 -16.26
CA LYS A 298 9.74 15.29 -15.74
C LYS A 298 8.42 15.87 -15.22
N GLU A 299 7.31 15.29 -15.66
CA GLU A 299 5.96 15.63 -15.24
C GLU A 299 5.62 15.11 -13.84
N MET A 300 6.35 14.11 -13.34
CA MET A 300 6.22 13.61 -11.98
C MET A 300 6.90 14.57 -11.02
N VAL A 301 6.11 15.15 -10.11
CA VAL A 301 6.58 16.26 -9.24
C VAL A 301 6.96 15.81 -7.83
N GLY A 302 6.76 14.53 -7.51
CA GLY A 302 7.12 13.95 -6.22
C GLY A 302 8.62 13.70 -6.07
N ARG A 303 9.03 13.41 -4.83
CA ARG A 303 10.42 13.10 -4.48
C ARG A 303 10.60 11.60 -4.30
N VAL A 304 11.82 11.12 -4.53
CA VAL A 304 12.20 9.75 -4.14
C VAL A 304 12.33 9.70 -2.62
N MET A 305 11.55 8.82 -1.97
CA MET A 305 11.54 8.68 -0.50
C MET A 305 12.35 7.49 0.02
N LEU A 306 12.74 6.57 -0.87
CA LEU A 306 13.55 5.39 -0.58
C LEU A 306 14.61 5.22 -1.67
N GLY A 307 15.84 4.89 -1.29
CA GLY A 307 16.95 4.66 -2.20
C GLY A 307 18.25 5.15 -1.63
#